data_e5263d332e5a81908209e0659bcf4305
#
_entry.id   e5263d332e5a81908209e0659bcf4305
#
_cell.length_a   1.000
_cell.length_b   1.000
_cell.length_c   1.000
_cell.angle_alpha   90.00
_cell.angle_beta   90.00
_cell.angle_gamma   90.00
#
_symmetry.space_group_name_H-M   'P 1'
#
loop_
_entity.id
_entity.type
_entity.pdbx_description
1 polymer ?
#
loop_
_entity_poly.entity_id
_entity_poly.type
_entity_poly.pdbx_seq_one_letter_code
_entity_poly.pdbx_strand_id
1 'polypeptide(L)'
;APAAPVIDPVNGTDPITGTAEPGSTVTVTYPDGTTATVVAGTDGTWSVPNPGNLVDGDTVTATATDPAGNTSGPATAVVDA
;
A
#
# COMPACT_ATOMS: atom_id res chain seq x y z
N ALA A 1 17.93 -1.66 1.47
CA ALA A 1 16.55 -1.33 1.09
C ALA A 1 15.58 -2.02 2.04
N PRO A 2 14.42 -1.42 2.36
CA PRO A 2 13.42 -2.09 3.18
C PRO A 2 12.81 -3.30 2.45
N ALA A 3 12.23 -4.21 3.21
CA ALA A 3 11.46 -5.30 2.64
C ALA A 3 10.21 -4.73 1.95
N ALA A 4 9.71 -5.41 0.91
CA ALA A 4 8.48 -5.01 0.27
C ALA A 4 7.32 -5.01 1.29
N PRO A 5 6.41 -4.04 1.23
CA PRO A 5 5.27 -4.03 2.13
C PRO A 5 4.33 -5.20 1.85
N VAL A 6 3.52 -5.54 2.84
CA VAL A 6 2.43 -6.51 2.69
C VAL A 6 1.14 -5.73 2.57
N ILE A 7 0.30 -6.09 1.60
CA ILE A 7 -1.03 -5.51 1.43
C ILE A 7 -2.05 -6.56 1.86
N ASP A 8 -2.90 -6.21 2.83
CA ASP A 8 -4.00 -7.09 3.23
C ASP A 8 -5.03 -7.19 2.09
N PRO A 9 -5.91 -8.20 2.12
CA PRO A 9 -6.92 -8.34 1.06
C PRO A 9 -7.70 -7.04 0.84
N VAL A 10 -7.83 -6.65 -0.42
CA VAL A 10 -8.46 -5.39 -0.83
C VAL A 10 -9.86 -5.68 -1.36
N ASN A 11 -10.85 -4.90 -0.90
CA ASN A 11 -12.20 -4.96 -1.45
C ASN A 11 -12.63 -3.57 -1.95
N GLY A 12 -13.86 -3.43 -2.40
CA GLY A 12 -14.36 -2.19 -3.01
C GLY A 12 -14.78 -1.11 -2.01
N THR A 13 -14.75 -1.35 -0.71
CA THR A 13 -15.34 -0.45 0.30
C THR A 13 -14.44 -0.14 1.48
N ASP A 14 -13.72 -1.12 2.02
CA ASP A 14 -12.92 -0.95 3.22
C ASP A 14 -11.59 -0.25 2.92
N PRO A 15 -11.02 0.47 3.89
CA PRO A 15 -9.69 1.05 3.73
C PRO A 15 -8.66 -0.03 3.36
N ILE A 16 -7.67 0.38 2.56
CA ILE A 16 -6.55 -0.50 2.20
C ILE A 16 -5.56 -0.46 3.34
N THR A 17 -5.26 -1.62 3.90
CA THR A 17 -4.36 -1.76 5.04
C THR A 17 -3.24 -2.72 4.71
N GLY A 18 -2.20 -2.71 5.53
CA GLY A 18 -1.10 -3.63 5.39
C GLY A 18 -0.03 -3.41 6.42
N THR A 19 1.13 -4.00 6.17
CA THR A 19 2.31 -3.85 7.02
C THR A 19 3.51 -3.46 6.19
N ALA A 20 4.47 -2.80 6.82
CA ALA A 20 5.73 -2.40 6.21
C ALA A 20 6.78 -2.25 7.32
N GLU A 21 8.02 -1.93 6.95
CA GLU A 21 9.03 -1.61 7.93
C GLU A 21 8.60 -0.38 8.75
N PRO A 22 8.62 -0.43 10.09
CA PRO A 22 8.22 0.72 10.90
C PRO A 22 9.00 1.98 10.53
N GLY A 23 8.29 3.10 10.37
CA GLY A 23 8.87 4.38 9.99
C GLY A 23 9.13 4.57 8.51
N SER A 24 8.92 3.55 7.66
CA SER A 24 9.03 3.71 6.22
C SER A 24 7.82 4.45 5.66
N THR A 25 8.01 5.12 4.52
CA THR A 25 6.90 5.75 3.78
C THR A 25 6.36 4.75 2.76
N VAL A 26 5.10 4.40 2.88
CA VAL A 26 4.43 3.49 1.95
C VAL A 26 3.74 4.34 0.88
N THR A 27 4.03 4.05 -0.38
CA THR A 27 3.37 4.67 -1.53
C THR A 27 2.47 3.64 -2.19
N VAL A 28 1.19 3.91 -2.21
CA VAL A 28 0.18 3.03 -2.83
C VAL A 28 -0.24 3.64 -4.15
N THR A 29 -0.15 2.86 -5.22
CA THR A 29 -0.61 3.25 -6.56
C THR A 29 -1.92 2.55 -6.84
N TYR A 30 -2.96 3.34 -7.09
CA TYR A 30 -4.29 2.83 -7.44
C TYR A 30 -4.37 2.51 -8.93
N PRO A 31 -5.32 1.66 -9.35
CA PRO A 31 -5.47 1.26 -10.76
C PRO A 31 -5.74 2.42 -11.72
N ASP A 32 -6.32 3.53 -11.24
CA ASP A 32 -6.58 4.71 -12.05
C ASP A 32 -5.35 5.62 -12.24
N GLY A 33 -4.20 5.24 -11.68
CA GLY A 33 -2.96 6.00 -11.79
C GLY A 33 -2.73 7.00 -10.66
N THR A 34 -3.68 7.20 -9.76
CA THR A 34 -3.48 8.06 -8.59
C THR A 34 -2.68 7.33 -7.51
N THR A 35 -2.04 8.10 -6.63
CA THR A 35 -1.23 7.55 -5.55
C THR A 35 -1.64 8.12 -4.21
N ALA A 36 -1.38 7.35 -3.15
CA ALA A 36 -1.49 7.80 -1.77
C ALA A 36 -0.23 7.41 -1.02
N THR A 37 0.18 8.23 -0.06
CA THR A 37 1.35 7.95 0.77
C THR A 37 0.93 7.94 2.24
N VAL A 38 1.60 7.09 3.01
CA VAL A 38 1.39 6.99 4.45
C VAL A 38 2.69 6.49 5.09
N VAL A 39 2.95 6.91 6.31
CA VAL A 39 4.10 6.41 7.09
C VAL A 39 3.63 5.22 7.90
N ALA A 40 4.37 4.10 7.81
CA ALA A 40 4.10 2.93 8.64
C ALA A 40 4.33 3.28 10.12
N GLY A 41 3.40 2.85 10.96
CA GLY A 41 3.49 3.09 12.40
C GLY A 41 4.64 2.34 13.06
N THR A 42 4.81 2.57 14.34
CA THR A 42 5.88 1.92 15.12
C THR A 42 5.69 0.40 15.21
N ASP A 43 4.47 -0.08 15.02
CA ASP A 43 4.13 -1.51 14.95
C ASP A 43 4.19 -2.06 13.51
N GLY A 44 4.53 -1.24 12.52
CA GLY A 44 4.65 -1.64 11.13
C GLY A 44 3.34 -1.63 10.34
N THR A 45 2.23 -1.20 10.92
CA THR A 45 0.95 -1.15 10.21
C THR A 45 0.76 0.18 9.49
N TRP A 46 0.03 0.15 8.38
CA TRP A 46 -0.33 1.34 7.62
C TRP A 46 -1.74 1.18 7.04
N SER A 47 -2.37 2.31 6.74
CA SER A 47 -3.72 2.33 6.17
C SER A 47 -3.87 3.55 5.26
N VAL A 48 -4.52 3.36 4.12
CA VAL A 48 -4.88 4.45 3.20
C VAL A 48 -6.37 4.35 2.88
N PRO A 49 -7.03 5.48 2.56
CA PRO A 49 -8.45 5.45 2.21
C PRO A 49 -8.69 4.65 0.94
N ASN A 50 -9.83 3.95 0.90
CA ASN A 50 -10.30 3.34 -0.34
C ASN A 50 -10.84 4.45 -1.25
N PRO A 51 -10.37 4.54 -2.52
CA PRO A 51 -10.80 5.61 -3.42
C PRO A 51 -12.26 5.48 -3.88
N GLY A 52 -12.88 4.32 -3.68
CA GLY A 52 -14.28 4.10 -4.04
C GLY A 52 -14.52 3.76 -5.51
N ASN A 53 -13.47 3.67 -6.32
CA ASN A 53 -13.57 3.34 -7.74
C ASN A 53 -12.85 2.03 -8.09
N LEU A 54 -12.53 1.22 -7.10
CA LEU A 54 -11.89 -0.08 -7.32
C LEU A 54 -12.90 -1.07 -7.89
N VAL A 55 -12.47 -1.80 -8.90
CA VAL A 55 -13.27 -2.81 -9.60
C VAL A 55 -12.64 -4.17 -9.33
N ASP A 56 -13.46 -5.21 -9.21
CA ASP A 56 -12.97 -6.57 -9.04
C ASP A 56 -11.97 -6.94 -10.14
N GLY A 57 -10.82 -7.47 -9.72
CA GLY A 57 -9.73 -7.79 -10.64
C GLY A 57 -8.70 -6.69 -10.85
N ASP A 58 -8.95 -5.47 -10.36
CA ASP A 58 -7.95 -4.39 -10.40
C ASP A 58 -6.75 -4.74 -9.52
N THR A 59 -5.61 -4.16 -9.84
CA THR A 59 -4.36 -4.37 -9.08
C THR A 59 -3.96 -3.09 -8.37
N VAL A 60 -3.71 -3.21 -7.06
CA VAL A 60 -3.14 -2.14 -6.24
C VAL A 60 -1.68 -2.48 -5.99
N THR A 61 -0.79 -1.50 -6.14
CA THR A 61 0.65 -1.68 -5.95
C THR A 61 1.13 -0.79 -4.82
N ALA A 62 2.03 -1.30 -4.00
CA ALA A 62 2.63 -0.53 -2.91
C ALA A 62 4.14 -0.73 -2.86
N THR A 63 4.85 0.34 -2.52
CA THR A 63 6.29 0.31 -2.23
C THR A 63 6.55 0.96 -0.89
N ALA A 64 7.66 0.59 -0.24
CA ALA A 64 8.09 1.22 1.00
C ALA A 64 9.44 1.88 0.80
N THR A 65 9.58 3.12 1.27
CA THR A 65 10.82 3.89 1.20
C THR A 65 11.28 4.21 2.61
N ASP A 66 12.52 3.87 2.94
CA ASP A 66 13.07 4.19 4.26
C ASP A 66 13.52 5.65 4.35
N PRO A 67 13.84 6.15 5.57
CA PRO A 67 14.28 7.55 5.73
C PRO A 67 15.58 7.90 4.98
N ALA A 68 16.39 6.91 4.62
CA ALA A 68 17.60 7.12 3.83
C ALA A 68 17.33 7.21 2.33
N GLY A 69 16.07 7.04 1.88
CA GLY A 69 15.69 7.15 0.49
C GLY A 69 15.76 5.83 -0.29
N ASN A 70 16.00 4.71 0.37
CA ASN A 70 15.99 3.40 -0.29
C ASN A 70 14.55 2.89 -0.44
N THR A 71 14.19 2.47 -1.64
CA THR A 71 12.84 2.01 -1.95
C THR A 71 12.81 0.51 -2.14
N SER A 72 11.83 -0.16 -1.54
CA SER A 72 11.61 -1.59 -1.71
C SER A 72 11.15 -1.95 -3.12
N GLY A 73 11.18 -3.23 -3.45
CA GLY A 73 10.45 -3.74 -4.59
C GLY A 73 8.94 -3.59 -4.39
N PRO A 74 8.14 -3.64 -5.47
CA PRO A 74 6.70 -3.48 -5.36
C PRO A 74 6.02 -4.70 -4.75
N ALA A 75 4.99 -4.45 -3.94
CA ALA A 75 4.01 -5.45 -3.55
C ALA A 75 2.71 -5.19 -4.31
N THR A 76 1.98 -6.23 -4.65
CA THR A 76 0.73 -6.10 -5.38
C THR A 76 -0.38 -6.86 -4.68
N ALA A 77 -1.61 -6.36 -4.84
CA ALA A 77 -2.81 -7.06 -4.38
C ALA A 77 -3.91 -6.89 -5.42
N VAL A 78 -4.67 -7.94 -5.65
CA VAL A 78 -5.80 -7.91 -6.58
C VAL A 78 -7.05 -7.58 -5.78
N VAL A 79 -7.85 -6.65 -6.30
CA VAL A 79 -9.11 -6.25 -5.67
C VAL A 79 -10.14 -7.37 -5.80
N ASP A 80 -10.73 -7.75 -4.68
CA ASP A 80 -11.85 -8.70 -4.60
C ASP A 80 -13.09 -7.92 -4.18
N ALA A 81 -13.72 -7.32 -5.14
CA ALA A 81 -14.89 -6.48 -4.92
C ALA A 81 -16.20 -7.26 -5.08
#